data_11708bf96036efe6376c3f1cac709670
#
_entry.id   11708bf96036efe6376c3f1cac709670
#
_cell.length_a   1.000
_cell.length_b   1.000
_cell.length_c   1.000
_cell.angle_alpha   90.00
_cell.angle_beta   90.00
_cell.angle_gamma   90.00
#
_symmetry.space_group_name_H-M   'P 1'
#
loop_
_entity.id
_entity.type
_entity.pdbx_description
1 polymer ?
#
loop_
_entity_poly.entity_id
_entity_poly.type
_entity_poly.pdbx_seq_one_letter_code
_entity_poly.pdbx_strand_id
1 'polypeptide(L)'
;MKKFIVVACLAALVLLFGYYARYFLGAYIDWNPNAPVTTFMTTDEDTIYMERDGETVPFEIRGVNLGVGIPGEWATDYAVDEETYLRWFRSIQELGANTIRVYITLHDDFYNAFYTYNTQREAEGL
;
A
#
# COMPACT_ATOMS: atom_id res chain seq x y z
N MET A 1 30.82 39.35 -3.36
CA MET A 1 29.58 39.17 -4.13
C MET A 1 29.70 38.10 -5.21
N LYS A 2 30.60 38.18 -6.21
CA LYS A 2 30.72 37.18 -7.29
C LYS A 2 30.90 35.74 -6.83
N LYS A 3 31.76 35.47 -5.82
CA LYS A 3 31.97 34.12 -5.27
C LYS A 3 30.73 33.54 -4.62
N PHE A 4 29.93 34.36 -3.94
CA PHE A 4 28.68 33.92 -3.32
C PHE A 4 27.63 33.52 -4.35
N ILE A 5 27.52 34.29 -5.45
CA ILE A 5 26.60 33.98 -6.56
C ILE A 5 27.00 32.64 -7.22
N VAL A 6 28.30 32.41 -7.45
CA VAL A 6 28.77 31.15 -8.05
C VAL A 6 28.42 29.95 -7.15
N VAL A 7 28.64 30.06 -5.85
CA VAL A 7 28.30 28.99 -4.89
C VAL A 7 26.79 28.74 -4.87
N ALA A 8 25.99 29.79 -4.89
CA ALA A 8 24.52 29.67 -4.91
C ALA A 8 24.02 28.98 -6.21
N CYS A 9 24.60 29.35 -7.37
CA CYS A 9 24.26 28.69 -8.65
C CYS A 9 24.66 27.21 -8.66
N LEU A 10 25.84 26.85 -8.14
CA LEU A 10 26.26 25.45 -8.04
C LEU A 10 25.34 24.67 -7.11
N ALA A 11 24.96 25.20 -5.97
CA ALA A 11 24.01 24.55 -5.06
C ALA A 11 22.64 24.34 -5.72
N ALA A 12 22.13 25.33 -6.47
CA ALA A 12 20.89 25.20 -7.21
C ALA A 12 20.96 24.11 -8.29
N LEU A 13 22.07 24.01 -9.01
CA LEU A 13 22.28 22.95 -10.02
C LEU A 13 22.31 21.56 -9.37
N VAL A 14 22.97 21.39 -8.24
CA VAL A 14 22.97 20.11 -7.50
C VAL A 14 21.59 19.72 -7.05
N LEU A 15 20.80 20.67 -6.52
CA LEU A 15 19.42 20.42 -6.09
C LEU A 15 18.51 20.05 -7.29
N LEU A 16 18.63 20.75 -8.41
CA LEU A 16 17.89 20.45 -9.63
C LEU A 16 18.26 19.09 -10.19
N PHE A 17 19.55 18.74 -10.20
CA PHE A 17 19.99 17.43 -10.64
C PHE A 17 19.50 16.32 -9.71
N GLY A 18 19.55 16.53 -8.40
CA GLY A 18 19.03 15.59 -7.40
C GLY A 18 17.52 15.37 -7.58
N TYR A 19 16.76 16.45 -7.80
CA TYR A 19 15.35 16.37 -8.11
C TYR A 19 15.09 15.57 -9.40
N TYR A 20 15.80 15.89 -10.48
CA TYR A 20 15.69 15.19 -11.75
C TYR A 20 16.04 13.70 -11.59
N ALA A 21 17.15 13.38 -10.93
CA ALA A 21 17.56 12.02 -10.68
C ALA A 21 16.51 11.23 -9.90
N ARG A 22 15.92 11.85 -8.88
CA ARG A 22 14.88 11.23 -8.03
C ARG A 22 13.60 10.92 -8.80
N TYR A 23 13.10 11.87 -9.58
CA TYR A 23 11.76 11.77 -10.19
C TYR A 23 11.77 11.18 -11.61
N PHE A 24 12.83 11.37 -12.37
CA PHE A 24 12.87 10.92 -13.78
C PHE A 24 13.81 9.73 -14.01
N LEU A 25 14.89 9.62 -13.25
CA LEU A 25 15.83 8.48 -13.37
C LEU A 25 15.55 7.40 -12.31
N GLY A 26 14.60 7.60 -11.42
CA GLY A 26 14.27 6.63 -10.37
C GLY A 26 15.40 6.44 -9.34
N ALA A 27 16.34 7.38 -9.24
CA ALA A 27 17.42 7.30 -8.24
C ALA A 27 16.83 7.32 -6.83
N TYR A 28 17.14 6.30 -6.05
CA TYR A 28 16.70 6.15 -4.67
C TYR A 28 17.90 5.93 -3.76
N ILE A 29 17.92 6.65 -2.65
CA ILE A 29 18.92 6.44 -1.60
C ILE A 29 18.23 5.68 -0.48
N ASP A 30 18.62 4.44 -0.29
CA ASP A 30 18.19 3.67 0.87
C ASP A 30 19.03 4.08 2.08
N TRP A 31 18.39 4.74 3.03
CA TRP A 31 19.03 5.19 4.26
C TRP A 31 19.27 4.06 5.27
N ASN A 32 18.63 2.92 5.06
CA ASN A 32 18.80 1.75 5.91
C ASN A 32 18.80 0.45 5.08
N PRO A 33 19.82 0.25 4.21
CA PRO A 33 19.85 -0.88 3.28
C PRO A 33 19.91 -2.25 3.98
N ASN A 34 20.23 -2.26 5.27
CA ASN A 34 20.27 -3.48 6.08
C ASN A 34 19.07 -3.61 7.02
N ALA A 35 18.04 -2.78 6.84
CA ALA A 35 16.81 -2.95 7.60
C ALA A 35 16.24 -4.35 7.34
N PRO A 36 15.91 -5.09 8.39
CA PRO A 36 15.26 -6.39 8.20
C PRO A 36 13.92 -6.18 7.48
N VAL A 37 13.74 -6.87 6.37
CA VAL A 37 12.42 -6.93 5.70
C VAL A 37 11.61 -7.96 6.45
N THR A 38 10.60 -7.51 7.18
CA THR A 38 9.65 -8.41 7.83
C THR A 38 8.59 -8.79 6.81
N THR A 39 8.54 -10.06 6.46
CA THR A 39 7.47 -10.60 5.61
C THR A 39 6.53 -11.42 6.46
N PHE A 40 5.23 -11.16 6.34
CA PHE A 40 4.21 -11.94 7.02
C PHE A 40 3.85 -13.22 6.25
N MET A 41 4.25 -13.30 5.00
CA MET A 41 3.96 -14.43 4.13
C MET A 41 5.22 -14.92 3.44
N THR A 42 5.32 -16.23 3.34
CA THR A 42 6.37 -16.93 2.59
C THR A 42 5.73 -17.96 1.68
N THR A 43 6.47 -18.41 0.68
CA THR A 43 6.00 -19.46 -0.23
C THR A 43 7.02 -20.58 -0.27
N ASP A 44 6.52 -21.81 -0.36
CA ASP A 44 7.32 -23.00 -0.63
C ASP A 44 6.59 -23.82 -1.69
N GLU A 45 7.24 -24.04 -2.83
CA GLU A 45 6.68 -24.72 -4.01
C GLU A 45 5.29 -24.18 -4.40
N ASP A 46 4.22 -24.80 -3.96
CA ASP A 46 2.83 -24.51 -4.30
C ASP A 46 2.01 -23.99 -3.11
N THR A 47 2.63 -23.82 -1.95
CA THR A 47 1.93 -23.44 -0.71
C THR A 47 2.36 -22.08 -0.24
N ILE A 48 1.38 -21.25 0.16
CA ILE A 48 1.59 -19.97 0.84
C ILE A 48 1.48 -20.21 2.34
N TYR A 49 2.42 -19.66 3.08
CA TYR A 49 2.44 -19.70 4.54
C TYR A 49 2.32 -18.29 5.10
N MET A 50 1.68 -18.16 6.24
CA MET A 50 1.56 -16.93 6.99
C MET A 50 2.16 -17.13 8.39
N GLU A 51 2.88 -16.13 8.88
CA GLU A 51 3.29 -16.09 10.29
C GLU A 51 2.12 -15.60 11.14
N ARG A 52 1.70 -16.43 12.09
CA ARG A 52 0.64 -16.13 13.04
C ARG A 52 1.05 -16.60 14.43
N ASP A 53 1.06 -15.68 15.40
CA ASP A 53 1.42 -15.96 16.81
C ASP A 53 2.81 -16.61 16.97
N GLY A 54 3.75 -16.30 16.08
CA GLY A 54 5.10 -16.88 16.06
C GLY A 54 5.19 -18.26 15.42
N GLU A 55 4.12 -18.75 14.84
CA GLU A 55 4.10 -20.01 14.08
C GLU A 55 3.86 -19.74 12.59
N THR A 56 4.51 -20.52 11.74
CA THR A 56 4.30 -20.51 10.29
C THR A 56 3.20 -21.52 9.94
N VAL A 57 2.06 -21.02 9.48
CA VAL A 57 0.90 -21.85 9.16
C VAL A 57 0.54 -21.73 7.68
N PRO A 58 0.07 -22.82 7.05
CA PRO A 58 -0.44 -22.76 5.68
C PRO A 58 -1.60 -21.78 5.57
N PHE A 59 -1.57 -20.95 4.51
CA PHE A 59 -2.58 -19.93 4.27
C PHE A 59 -3.29 -20.18 2.93
N GLU A 60 -4.57 -20.50 3.00
CA GLU A 60 -5.41 -20.65 1.83
C GLU A 60 -6.02 -19.29 1.45
N ILE A 61 -5.72 -18.80 0.24
CA ILE A 61 -6.31 -17.55 -0.27
C ILE A 61 -7.75 -17.79 -0.71
N ARG A 62 -8.69 -17.15 -0.03
CA ARG A 62 -10.08 -17.00 -0.44
C ARG A 62 -10.30 -15.53 -0.76
N GLY A 63 -9.95 -15.17 -2.00
CA GLY A 63 -9.79 -13.78 -2.42
C GLY A 63 -10.96 -13.23 -3.22
N VAL A 64 -11.21 -11.94 -3.05
CA VAL A 64 -12.13 -11.14 -3.86
C VAL A 64 -11.35 -10.05 -4.58
N ASN A 65 -11.61 -9.90 -5.89
CA ASN A 65 -11.12 -8.75 -6.63
C ASN A 65 -11.99 -7.53 -6.33
N LEU A 66 -11.38 -6.46 -5.83
CA LEU A 66 -12.07 -5.22 -5.51
C LEU A 66 -11.65 -4.12 -6.48
N GLY A 67 -12.63 -3.50 -7.11
CA GLY A 67 -12.46 -2.36 -7.99
C GLY A 67 -12.86 -1.04 -7.33
N VAL A 68 -12.87 0.02 -8.12
CA VAL A 68 -13.24 1.39 -7.71
C VAL A 68 -14.53 1.90 -8.37
N GLY A 69 -15.25 1.02 -9.08
CA GLY A 69 -16.44 1.41 -9.82
C GLY A 69 -17.70 1.38 -8.97
N ILE A 70 -18.47 2.45 -9.03
CA ILE A 70 -19.85 2.51 -8.57
C ILE A 70 -20.74 2.69 -9.81
N PRO A 71 -21.94 2.06 -9.87
CA PRO A 71 -22.86 2.28 -10.97
C PRO A 71 -23.18 3.77 -11.15
N GLY A 72 -22.96 4.29 -12.35
CA GLY A 72 -23.20 5.71 -12.69
C GLY A 72 -21.96 6.62 -12.58
N GLU A 73 -20.86 6.14 -12.02
CA GLU A 73 -19.60 6.88 -11.88
C GLU A 73 -18.47 6.25 -12.69
N TRP A 74 -17.51 7.05 -13.10
CA TRP A 74 -16.31 6.55 -13.76
C TRP A 74 -15.30 6.03 -12.74
N ALA A 75 -14.62 4.94 -13.03
CA ALA A 75 -13.61 4.40 -12.14
C ALA A 75 -12.46 5.38 -11.82
N THR A 76 -12.21 6.35 -12.73
CA THR A 76 -11.21 7.41 -12.57
C THR A 76 -11.63 8.52 -11.60
N ASP A 77 -12.91 8.59 -11.24
CA ASP A 77 -13.41 9.66 -10.36
C ASP A 77 -13.24 9.33 -8.88
N TYR A 78 -12.79 8.09 -8.59
CA TYR A 78 -12.58 7.61 -7.22
C TYR A 78 -13.77 7.89 -6.30
N ALA A 79 -14.98 7.66 -6.83
CA ALA A 79 -16.24 7.99 -6.17
C ALA A 79 -16.60 7.10 -4.98
N VAL A 80 -15.77 6.09 -4.68
CA VAL A 80 -15.99 5.18 -3.53
C VAL A 80 -15.40 5.82 -2.28
N ASP A 81 -16.25 6.17 -1.34
CA ASP A 81 -15.88 6.72 -0.04
C ASP A 81 -15.52 5.64 1.00
N GLU A 82 -14.95 6.06 2.12
CA GLU A 82 -14.55 5.20 3.23
C GLU A 82 -15.71 4.36 3.78
N GLU A 83 -16.91 4.95 3.91
CA GLU A 83 -18.10 4.25 4.43
C GLU A 83 -18.52 3.11 3.50
N THR A 84 -18.48 3.34 2.21
CA THR A 84 -18.78 2.33 1.20
C THR A 84 -17.77 1.18 1.24
N TYR A 85 -16.47 1.47 1.36
CA TYR A 85 -15.46 0.44 1.52
C TYR A 85 -15.66 -0.37 2.80
N LEU A 86 -15.95 0.26 3.93
CA LEU A 86 -16.24 -0.43 5.20
C LEU A 86 -17.44 -1.38 5.06
N ARG A 87 -18.48 -0.95 4.36
CA ARG A 87 -19.64 -1.81 4.06
C ARG A 87 -19.25 -3.00 3.17
N TRP A 88 -18.44 -2.77 2.14
CA TRP A 88 -17.97 -3.83 1.26
C TRP A 88 -17.07 -4.83 1.99
N PHE A 89 -16.20 -4.38 2.86
CA PHE A 89 -15.34 -5.28 3.65
C PHE A 89 -16.15 -6.21 4.55
N ARG A 90 -17.23 -5.71 5.16
CA ARG A 90 -18.16 -6.56 5.93
C ARG A 90 -18.79 -7.62 5.03
N SER A 91 -19.31 -7.23 3.87
CA SER A 91 -19.93 -8.18 2.93
C SER A 91 -18.92 -9.21 2.40
N ILE A 92 -17.67 -8.80 2.11
CA ILE A 92 -16.60 -9.69 1.66
C ILE A 92 -16.27 -10.71 2.76
N GLN A 93 -16.22 -10.29 4.00
CA GLN A 93 -16.00 -11.18 5.15
C GLN A 93 -17.16 -12.15 5.36
N GLU A 94 -18.42 -11.68 5.24
CA GLU A 94 -19.60 -12.52 5.32
C GLU A 94 -19.62 -13.63 4.27
N LEU A 95 -19.00 -13.41 3.12
CA LEU A 95 -18.77 -14.44 2.08
C LEU A 95 -17.67 -15.45 2.48
N GLY A 96 -16.99 -15.25 3.61
CA GLY A 96 -15.88 -16.10 4.05
C GLY A 96 -14.55 -15.81 3.36
N ALA A 97 -14.42 -14.69 2.66
CA ALA A 97 -13.15 -14.28 2.07
C ALA A 97 -12.20 -13.72 3.14
N ASN A 98 -10.90 -13.98 2.95
CA ASN A 98 -9.82 -13.54 3.83
C ASN A 98 -8.79 -12.66 3.12
N THR A 99 -8.97 -12.42 1.82
CA THR A 99 -8.01 -11.69 1.00
C THR A 99 -8.72 -10.79 0.00
N ILE A 100 -8.20 -9.59 -0.17
CA ILE A 100 -8.66 -8.65 -1.20
C ILE A 100 -7.52 -8.40 -2.17
N ARG A 101 -7.81 -8.48 -3.47
CA ARG A 101 -6.88 -8.08 -4.52
C ARG A 101 -7.35 -6.80 -5.18
N VAL A 102 -6.50 -5.79 -5.22
CA VAL A 102 -6.68 -4.56 -5.97
C VAL A 102 -5.71 -4.49 -7.15
N TYR A 103 -6.09 -3.82 -8.22
CA TYR A 103 -5.32 -3.79 -9.48
C TYR A 103 -4.49 -2.53 -9.64
N ILE A 104 -4.83 -1.48 -8.89
CA ILE A 104 -4.20 -0.16 -8.94
C ILE A 104 -4.00 0.35 -7.52
N THR A 105 -3.18 1.39 -7.37
CA THR A 105 -3.16 2.18 -6.13
C THR A 105 -4.47 2.92 -6.01
N LEU A 106 -5.16 2.71 -4.89
CA LEU A 106 -6.46 3.30 -4.61
C LEU A 106 -6.31 4.65 -3.90
N HIS A 107 -7.41 5.37 -3.77
CA HIS A 107 -7.48 6.61 -2.99
C HIS A 107 -7.37 6.34 -1.49
N ASP A 108 -7.09 7.40 -0.71
CA ASP A 108 -6.89 7.34 0.75
C ASP A 108 -8.06 6.68 1.48
N ASP A 109 -9.29 6.90 1.00
CA ASP A 109 -10.51 6.31 1.57
C ASP A 109 -10.46 4.79 1.68
N PHE A 110 -9.87 4.12 0.69
CA PHE A 110 -9.66 2.66 0.75
C PHE A 110 -8.72 2.27 1.90
N TYR A 111 -7.58 2.94 2.00
CA TYR A 111 -6.57 2.58 2.99
C TYR A 111 -7.04 2.93 4.41
N ASN A 112 -7.74 4.04 4.58
CA ASN A 112 -8.35 4.45 5.85
C ASN A 112 -9.41 3.43 6.27
N ALA A 113 -10.31 3.06 5.36
CA ALA A 113 -11.32 2.02 5.61
C ALA A 113 -10.68 0.68 5.96
N PHE A 114 -9.63 0.29 5.22
CA PHE A 114 -8.95 -0.98 5.44
C PHE A 114 -8.26 -1.03 6.81
N TYR A 115 -7.58 0.05 7.18
CA TYR A 115 -6.97 0.17 8.51
C TYR A 115 -8.03 0.15 9.62
N THR A 116 -9.07 0.97 9.49
CA THR A 116 -10.18 1.06 10.46
C THR A 116 -10.85 -0.30 10.65
N TYR A 117 -11.14 -0.99 9.53
CA TYR A 117 -11.80 -2.28 9.56
C TYR A 117 -10.97 -3.35 10.29
N ASN A 118 -9.68 -3.48 9.95
CA ASN A 118 -8.81 -4.47 10.56
C ASN A 118 -8.57 -4.17 12.06
N THR A 119 -8.38 -2.89 12.43
CA THR A 119 -8.21 -2.50 13.84
C THR A 119 -9.45 -2.80 14.67
N GLN A 120 -10.65 -2.57 14.13
CA GLN A 120 -11.90 -2.92 14.81
C GLN A 120 -12.02 -4.43 14.99
N ARG A 121 -11.71 -5.23 13.96
CA ARG A 121 -11.77 -6.69 14.02
C ARG A 121 -10.76 -7.27 15.02
N GLU A 122 -9.54 -6.75 15.05
CA GLU A 122 -8.53 -7.13 16.03
C GLU A 122 -9.02 -6.87 17.47
N ALA A 123 -9.65 -5.70 17.69
CA ALA A 123 -10.21 -5.36 19.01
C ALA A 123 -11.38 -6.27 19.42
N GLU A 124 -12.11 -6.85 18.45
CA GLU A 124 -13.18 -7.82 18.67
C GLU A 124 -12.66 -9.27 18.79
N GLY A 125 -11.36 -9.49 18.63
CA GLY A 125 -10.73 -10.81 18.69
C GLY A 125 -11.02 -11.71 17.49
N LEU A 126 -11.22 -11.10 16.33
CA LEU A 126 -11.64 -11.77 15.09
C LEU A 126 -10.57 -11.69 14.01
#